data_9ddbb9cda7ff12c1a75d65959d3fe0f8
#
_entry.id   9ddbb9cda7ff12c1a75d65959d3fe0f8
#
_cell.length_a   1.000
_cell.length_b   1.000
_cell.length_c   1.000
_cell.angle_alpha   90.00
_cell.angle_beta   90.00
_cell.angle_gamma   90.00
#
_symmetry.space_group_name_H-M   'P 1'
#
loop_
_entity.id
_entity.type
_entity.pdbx_description
1 polymer ?
#
loop_
_entity_poly.entity_id
_entity_poly.type
_entity_poly.pdbx_seq_one_letter_code
_entity_poly.pdbx_strand_id
1 'polypeptide(L)'
;MNQETAWKILDKYFENNPTALINHHIESYNDFMDKGIHQIFREKNPIRFIKQQDPETKEYKYQMNIYLGGKTGDKIYFGKPIIFDENNEHYMYPNEARLRNFTYGISIHYDVDIDIIIQNSDGTPNVTQVTLDKIYLGRFPIMLRSNLCILNGFDKNVRFTMGECKNDLGGYFIIDGKEKTIISQEKFADNMVYIKDKVNEIYSHSAEIRSVSEDASKPIRTFSIRIVAPTEKYTNNQIVVNIPNVRKPIPLFIVMRALGIISDKDIINCCL
;
A
#
# COMPACT_ATOMS: atom_id res chain seq x y z
N MET A 1 5.18 20.16 -32.91
CA MET A 1 5.67 20.99 -31.80
C MET A 1 7.17 21.18 -31.99
N ASN A 2 7.67 22.44 -31.96
CA ASN A 2 9.10 22.70 -32.14
C ASN A 2 9.85 22.24 -30.88
N GLN A 3 11.07 21.72 -31.04
CA GLN A 3 11.93 21.23 -29.94
C GLN A 3 12.15 22.29 -28.86
N GLU A 4 12.35 23.53 -29.25
CA GLU A 4 12.51 24.67 -28.33
C GLU A 4 11.27 24.90 -27.46
N THR A 5 10.07 24.77 -28.03
CA THR A 5 8.81 24.87 -27.30
C THR A 5 8.65 23.73 -26.32
N ALA A 6 9.08 22.51 -26.71
CA ALA A 6 9.03 21.34 -25.82
C ALA A 6 9.94 21.55 -24.60
N TRP A 7 11.16 22.05 -24.79
CA TRP A 7 12.06 22.37 -23.69
C TRP A 7 11.50 23.41 -22.73
N LYS A 8 10.93 24.51 -23.26
CA LYS A 8 10.29 25.57 -22.43
C LYS A 8 9.13 25.00 -21.58
N ILE A 9 8.38 24.04 -22.12
CA ILE A 9 7.30 23.38 -21.36
C ILE A 9 7.87 22.52 -20.23
N LEU A 10 8.91 21.73 -20.51
CA LEU A 10 9.58 20.89 -19.51
C LEU A 10 10.21 21.74 -18.39
N ASP A 11 10.94 22.81 -18.75
CA ASP A 11 11.53 23.72 -17.78
C ASP A 11 10.44 24.31 -16.87
N LYS A 12 9.34 24.77 -17.47
CA LYS A 12 8.22 25.32 -16.71
C LYS A 12 7.53 24.33 -15.81
N TYR A 13 7.43 23.07 -16.24
CA TYR A 13 6.89 21.99 -15.42
C TYR A 13 7.73 21.76 -14.17
N PHE A 14 9.06 21.64 -14.30
CA PHE A 14 9.95 21.43 -13.14
C PHE A 14 10.11 22.66 -12.26
N GLU A 15 10.04 23.87 -12.82
CA GLU A 15 9.97 25.09 -12.02
C GLU A 15 8.73 25.13 -11.11
N ASN A 16 7.57 24.75 -11.66
CA ASN A 16 6.32 24.72 -10.91
C ASN A 16 6.22 23.54 -9.95
N ASN A 17 6.93 22.43 -10.26
CA ASN A 17 6.90 21.19 -9.49
C ASN A 17 8.32 20.75 -9.07
N PRO A 18 8.99 21.49 -8.18
CA PRO A 18 10.40 21.23 -7.84
C PRO A 18 10.62 19.85 -7.17
N THR A 19 9.57 19.24 -6.61
CA THR A 19 9.61 17.93 -5.95
C THR A 19 9.06 16.80 -6.81
N ALA A 20 8.78 17.04 -8.11
CA ALA A 20 8.13 16.05 -8.99
C ALA A 20 8.79 14.66 -8.99
N LEU A 21 10.13 14.63 -8.93
CA LEU A 21 10.90 13.38 -8.96
C LEU A 21 10.85 12.57 -7.66
N ILE A 22 10.48 13.18 -6.55
CA ILE A 22 10.49 12.55 -5.22
C ILE A 22 9.14 12.52 -4.53
N ASN A 23 8.13 13.17 -5.11
CA ASN A 23 6.80 13.29 -4.50
C ASN A 23 6.20 11.92 -4.15
N HIS A 24 6.34 10.94 -5.02
CA HIS A 24 5.84 9.59 -4.80
C HIS A 24 6.42 8.93 -3.53
N HIS A 25 7.67 9.21 -3.19
CA HIS A 25 8.27 8.74 -1.94
C HIS A 25 7.64 9.42 -0.73
N ILE A 26 7.54 10.76 -0.77
CA ILE A 26 7.02 11.55 0.35
C ILE A 26 5.53 11.25 0.59
N GLU A 27 4.74 11.20 -0.49
CA GLU A 27 3.30 10.92 -0.41
C GLU A 27 3.04 9.50 0.11
N SER A 28 3.76 8.50 -0.40
CA SER A 28 3.66 7.12 0.08
C SER A 28 4.01 6.97 1.55
N TYR A 29 5.07 7.66 2.01
CA TYR A 29 5.46 7.67 3.41
C TYR A 29 4.41 8.35 4.30
N ASN A 30 3.90 9.51 3.88
CA ASN A 30 2.86 10.22 4.61
C ASN A 30 1.57 9.39 4.70
N ASP A 31 1.11 8.81 3.60
CA ASP A 31 -0.08 7.96 3.58
C ASP A 31 0.07 6.72 4.48
N PHE A 32 1.27 6.11 4.49
CA PHE A 32 1.57 5.02 5.41
C PHE A 32 1.50 5.44 6.89
N MET A 33 2.08 6.58 7.24
CA MET A 33 2.07 7.07 8.63
C MET A 33 0.70 7.57 9.06
N ASP A 34 -0.05 8.22 8.16
CA ASP A 34 -1.37 8.80 8.48
C ASP A 34 -2.48 7.75 8.48
N LYS A 35 -2.42 6.73 7.59
CA LYS A 35 -3.49 5.77 7.40
C LYS A 35 -3.04 4.31 7.51
N GLY A 36 -1.91 3.97 6.88
CA GLY A 36 -1.46 2.59 6.71
C GLY A 36 -1.22 1.88 8.03
N ILE A 37 -0.56 2.54 8.99
CA ILE A 37 -0.33 1.98 10.33
C ILE A 37 -1.65 1.68 11.03
N HIS A 38 -2.60 2.62 11.03
CA HIS A 38 -3.91 2.43 11.63
C HIS A 38 -4.69 1.29 10.98
N GLN A 39 -4.62 1.19 9.66
CA GLN A 39 -5.25 0.09 8.92
C GLN A 39 -4.68 -1.27 9.32
N ILE A 40 -3.36 -1.40 9.43
CA ILE A 40 -2.71 -2.64 9.86
C ILE A 40 -3.20 -3.07 11.25
N PHE A 41 -3.30 -2.14 12.19
CA PHE A 41 -3.79 -2.44 13.53
C PHE A 41 -5.25 -2.91 13.49
N ARG A 42 -6.12 -2.23 12.73
CA ARG A 42 -7.54 -2.61 12.57
C ARG A 42 -7.72 -3.98 11.93
N GLU A 43 -6.95 -4.30 10.88
CA GLU A 43 -7.03 -5.57 10.19
C GLU A 43 -6.53 -6.76 11.02
N LYS A 44 -5.58 -6.53 11.93
CA LYS A 44 -5.05 -7.56 12.81
C LYS A 44 -5.86 -7.75 14.09
N ASN A 45 -6.68 -6.80 14.46
CA ASN A 45 -7.53 -6.85 15.65
C ASN A 45 -8.80 -7.68 15.41
N PRO A 46 -9.28 -8.43 16.41
CA PRO A 46 -8.58 -8.83 17.62
C PRO A 46 -7.65 -10.03 17.41
N ILE A 47 -6.52 -10.06 18.13
CA ILE A 47 -5.72 -11.28 18.25
C ILE A 47 -6.37 -12.15 19.33
N ARG A 48 -6.81 -13.33 18.95
CA ARG A 48 -7.55 -14.24 19.85
C ARG A 48 -6.66 -15.36 20.34
N PHE A 49 -6.60 -15.53 21.66
CA PHE A 49 -6.03 -16.69 22.33
C PHE A 49 -7.16 -17.48 22.98
N ILE A 50 -7.18 -18.77 22.71
CA ILE A 50 -8.26 -19.67 23.14
C ILE A 50 -7.62 -20.86 23.84
N LYS A 51 -8.16 -21.24 25.00
CA LYS A 51 -7.66 -22.37 25.79
C LYS A 51 -8.80 -23.17 26.39
N GLN A 52 -8.64 -24.49 26.42
CA GLN A 52 -9.60 -25.47 26.94
C GLN A 52 -10.99 -25.33 26.29
N GLN A 53 -11.15 -26.04 25.17
CA GLN A 53 -12.46 -26.21 24.54
C GLN A 53 -13.18 -27.33 25.24
N ASP A 54 -14.44 -27.12 25.59
CA ASP A 54 -15.33 -28.17 26.06
C ASP A 54 -15.70 -29.10 24.89
N PRO A 55 -15.50 -30.43 25.00
CA PRO A 55 -15.78 -31.36 23.91
C PRO A 55 -17.26 -31.46 23.55
N GLU A 56 -18.18 -31.22 24.50
CA GLU A 56 -19.63 -31.37 24.32
C GLU A 56 -20.26 -30.08 23.79
N THR A 57 -19.98 -28.91 24.42
CA THR A 57 -20.59 -27.63 24.05
C THR A 57 -19.82 -26.94 22.96
N LYS A 58 -18.57 -27.34 22.67
CA LYS A 58 -17.61 -26.64 21.77
C LYS A 58 -17.30 -25.17 22.19
N GLU A 59 -17.71 -24.77 23.37
CA GLU A 59 -17.36 -23.48 23.94
C GLU A 59 -15.97 -23.50 24.57
N TYR A 60 -15.35 -22.34 24.66
CA TYR A 60 -14.01 -22.23 25.23
C TYR A 60 -14.09 -21.70 26.66
N LYS A 61 -13.48 -22.42 27.60
CA LYS A 61 -13.45 -22.02 29.00
C LYS A 61 -12.70 -20.71 29.22
N TYR A 62 -11.60 -20.51 28.50
CA TYR A 62 -10.79 -19.30 28.56
C TYR A 62 -10.60 -18.73 27.16
N GLN A 63 -10.97 -17.48 26.99
CA GLN A 63 -10.71 -16.71 25.76
C GLN A 63 -10.10 -15.36 26.14
N MET A 64 -9.07 -14.94 25.41
CA MET A 64 -8.47 -13.63 25.55
C MET A 64 -8.44 -12.97 24.19
N ASN A 65 -9.03 -11.77 24.09
CA ASN A 65 -8.98 -10.95 22.90
C ASN A 65 -8.05 -9.76 23.18
N ILE A 66 -7.00 -9.63 22.37
CA ILE A 66 -6.03 -8.54 22.47
C ILE A 66 -6.27 -7.59 21.30
N TYR A 67 -6.44 -6.30 21.61
CA TYR A 67 -6.67 -5.24 20.66
C TYR A 67 -5.45 -4.29 20.66
N LEU A 68 -4.67 -4.32 19.61
CA LEU A 68 -3.53 -3.43 19.42
C LEU A 68 -4.02 -2.05 18.96
N GLY A 69 -3.49 -0.99 19.55
CA GLY A 69 -3.97 0.37 19.29
C GLY A 69 -5.38 0.65 19.82
N GLY A 70 -5.80 -0.11 20.87
CA GLY A 70 -7.17 -0.08 21.36
C GLY A 70 -8.17 -0.82 20.47
N LYS A 71 -9.43 -0.87 20.87
CA LYS A 71 -10.50 -1.59 20.15
C LYS A 71 -10.72 -1.06 18.71
N THR A 72 -10.44 0.22 18.47
CA THR A 72 -10.58 0.88 17.15
C THR A 72 -9.28 0.88 16.33
N GLY A 73 -8.12 0.53 16.92
CA GLY A 73 -6.82 0.60 16.25
C GLY A 73 -6.27 2.03 16.08
N ASP A 74 -6.81 3.01 16.82
CA ASP A 74 -6.47 4.43 16.65
C ASP A 74 -5.56 4.99 17.76
N LYS A 75 -5.37 4.24 18.86
CA LYS A 75 -4.53 4.66 19.99
C LYS A 75 -3.05 4.41 19.70
N ILE A 76 -2.50 5.16 18.73
CA ILE A 76 -1.10 5.12 18.32
C ILE A 76 -0.51 6.50 18.52
N TYR A 77 0.65 6.58 19.14
CA TYR A 77 1.32 7.83 19.54
C TYR A 77 2.67 7.96 18.86
N PHE A 78 2.83 9.02 18.09
CA PHE A 78 4.07 9.37 17.43
C PHE A 78 4.87 10.33 18.29
N GLY A 79 6.10 9.95 18.65
CA GLY A 79 7.03 10.81 19.35
C GLY A 79 7.62 11.89 18.44
N LYS A 80 8.54 12.66 18.98
CA LYS A 80 9.33 13.65 18.24
C LYS A 80 10.76 13.15 18.09
N PRO A 81 11.50 13.59 17.06
CA PRO A 81 12.93 13.29 16.95
C PRO A 81 13.69 14.06 18.02
N ILE A 82 14.11 13.38 19.07
CA ILE A 82 14.75 13.98 20.24
C ILE A 82 16.07 13.26 20.50
N ILE A 83 17.08 14.05 20.92
CA ILE A 83 18.36 13.58 21.45
C ILE A 83 18.39 13.87 22.93
N PHE A 84 18.85 12.89 23.72
CA PHE A 84 19.16 13.01 25.13
C PHE A 84 20.69 13.05 25.24
N ASP A 85 21.22 14.23 25.50
CA ASP A 85 22.63 14.41 25.91
C ASP A 85 22.68 14.60 27.43
N GLU A 86 23.62 13.98 28.11
CA GLU A 86 23.82 13.83 29.54
C GLU A 86 22.89 14.61 30.50
N ASN A 87 22.53 15.85 30.21
CA ASN A 87 21.64 16.69 31.02
C ASN A 87 20.62 17.52 30.21
N ASN A 88 20.58 17.40 28.88
CA ASN A 88 19.72 18.21 28.04
C ASN A 88 18.96 17.37 27.02
N GLU A 89 17.70 17.71 26.83
CA GLU A 89 16.84 17.17 25.80
C GLU A 89 16.64 18.23 24.71
N HIS A 90 16.94 17.90 23.45
CA HIS A 90 16.74 18.81 22.36
C HIS A 90 16.29 18.08 21.08
N TYR A 91 15.73 18.81 20.14
CA TYR A 91 15.31 18.23 18.87
C TYR A 91 16.51 17.79 18.04
N MET A 92 16.41 16.58 17.48
CA MET A 92 17.37 16.06 16.52
C MET A 92 17.11 16.69 15.15
N TYR A 93 18.09 17.40 14.60
CA TYR A 93 18.06 17.88 13.21
C TYR A 93 18.71 16.84 12.29
N PRO A 94 18.27 16.77 11.01
CA PRO A 94 18.82 15.79 10.07
C PRO A 94 20.33 15.91 9.88
N ASN A 95 20.87 17.12 9.80
CA ASN A 95 22.33 17.33 9.69
C ASN A 95 23.09 16.84 10.91
N GLU A 96 22.55 17.04 12.11
CA GLU A 96 23.12 16.51 13.34
C GLU A 96 23.15 14.98 13.34
N ALA A 97 22.05 14.35 12.88
CA ALA A 97 22.00 12.89 12.72
C ALA A 97 23.08 12.35 11.77
N ARG A 98 23.39 13.08 10.68
CA ARG A 98 24.50 12.70 9.78
C ARG A 98 25.85 12.82 10.46
N LEU A 99 26.11 13.92 11.15
CA LEU A 99 27.41 14.20 11.75
C LEU A 99 27.72 13.28 12.95
N ARG A 100 26.70 12.92 13.74
CA ARG A 100 26.82 12.09 14.93
C ARG A 100 26.54 10.61 14.69
N ASN A 101 26.37 10.18 13.45
CA ASN A 101 26.02 8.81 13.06
C ASN A 101 24.76 8.29 13.75
N PHE A 102 23.74 9.13 13.90
CA PHE A 102 22.46 8.75 14.45
C PHE A 102 21.44 8.39 13.35
N THR A 103 20.40 7.68 13.76
CA THR A 103 19.21 7.47 12.93
C THR A 103 18.20 8.59 13.19
N TYR A 104 17.87 9.37 12.16
CA TYR A 104 16.84 10.39 12.24
C TYR A 104 15.47 9.71 12.27
N GLY A 105 14.83 9.64 13.44
CA GLY A 105 13.62 8.87 13.65
C GLY A 105 12.85 9.25 14.90
N ILE A 106 11.63 8.74 14.98
CA ILE A 106 10.69 8.90 16.10
C ILE A 106 10.45 7.57 16.80
N SER A 107 10.10 7.63 18.07
CA SER A 107 9.52 6.49 18.79
C SER A 107 8.03 6.42 18.51
N ILE A 108 7.51 5.21 18.30
CA ILE A 108 6.08 4.95 18.20
C ILE A 108 5.65 4.12 19.39
N HIS A 109 4.56 4.52 20.03
CA HIS A 109 3.93 3.83 21.13
C HIS A 109 2.46 3.58 20.79
N TYR A 110 1.87 2.58 21.43
CA TYR A 110 0.46 2.26 21.25
C TYR A 110 -0.11 1.68 22.53
N ASP A 111 -1.43 1.82 22.72
CA ASP A 111 -2.13 1.19 23.82
C ASP A 111 -2.61 -0.20 23.41
N VAL A 112 -2.75 -1.09 24.39
CA VAL A 112 -3.31 -2.43 24.20
C VAL A 112 -4.48 -2.62 25.13
N ASP A 113 -5.66 -2.88 24.56
CA ASP A 113 -6.83 -3.29 25.32
C ASP A 113 -6.93 -4.83 25.29
N ILE A 114 -7.13 -5.45 26.45
CA ILE A 114 -7.22 -6.90 26.59
C ILE A 114 -8.55 -7.24 27.27
N ASP A 115 -9.39 -8.03 26.58
CA ASP A 115 -10.62 -8.60 27.14
C ASP A 115 -10.35 -10.06 27.51
N ILE A 116 -10.35 -10.37 28.80
CA ILE A 116 -10.21 -11.74 29.32
C ILE A 116 -11.63 -12.26 29.62
N ILE A 117 -12.03 -13.29 28.91
CA ILE A 117 -13.36 -13.90 28.99
C ILE A 117 -13.21 -15.28 29.62
N ILE A 118 -13.84 -15.49 30.77
CA ILE A 118 -13.87 -16.77 31.49
C ILE A 118 -15.32 -17.24 31.54
N GLN A 119 -15.61 -18.41 30.98
CA GLN A 119 -16.92 -19.06 31.11
C GLN A 119 -17.07 -19.62 32.52
N ASN A 120 -18.08 -19.18 33.26
CA ASN A 120 -18.45 -19.76 34.53
C ASN A 120 -19.22 -21.07 34.34
N SER A 121 -19.32 -21.87 35.40
CA SER A 121 -20.09 -23.12 35.41
C SER A 121 -21.56 -22.94 35.06
N ASP A 122 -22.10 -21.74 35.24
CA ASP A 122 -23.48 -21.35 34.96
C ASP A 122 -23.71 -20.87 33.50
N GLY A 123 -22.70 -20.97 32.63
CA GLY A 123 -22.77 -20.54 31.25
C GLY A 123 -22.68 -19.00 31.05
N THR A 124 -22.52 -18.22 32.11
CA THR A 124 -22.37 -16.76 32.03
C THR A 124 -20.89 -16.37 31.82
N PRO A 125 -20.55 -15.55 30.81
CA PRO A 125 -19.18 -15.10 30.61
C PRO A 125 -18.81 -14.02 31.63
N ASN A 126 -17.72 -14.20 32.34
CA ASN A 126 -17.10 -13.16 33.15
C ASN A 126 -16.03 -12.47 32.28
N VAL A 127 -16.19 -11.16 32.03
CA VAL A 127 -15.29 -10.38 31.17
C VAL A 127 -14.51 -9.39 32.05
N THR A 128 -13.21 -9.60 32.11
CA THR A 128 -12.27 -8.66 32.77
C THR A 128 -11.51 -7.89 31.70
N GLN A 129 -11.53 -6.57 31.78
CA GLN A 129 -10.80 -5.70 30.86
C GLN A 129 -9.53 -5.15 31.50
N VAL A 130 -8.44 -5.22 30.76
CA VAL A 130 -7.13 -4.69 31.17
C VAL A 130 -6.60 -3.83 30.05
N THR A 131 -6.15 -2.62 30.35
CA THR A 131 -5.49 -1.72 29.38
C THR A 131 -4.03 -1.57 29.76
N LEU A 132 -3.16 -1.71 28.77
CA LEU A 132 -1.73 -1.43 28.89
C LEU A 132 -1.43 -0.19 28.05
N ASP A 133 -1.00 0.88 28.72
CA ASP A 133 -0.79 2.17 28.09
C ASP A 133 0.63 2.31 27.53
N LYS A 134 0.77 2.96 26.38
CA LYS A 134 2.02 3.43 25.79
C LYS A 134 3.10 2.35 25.64
N ILE A 135 2.73 1.19 25.18
CA ILE A 135 3.70 0.13 24.86
C ILE A 135 4.60 0.61 23.72
N TYR A 136 5.89 0.48 23.89
CA TYR A 136 6.87 0.85 22.87
C TYR A 136 6.83 -0.12 21.68
N LEU A 137 6.51 0.37 20.50
CA LEU A 137 6.52 -0.41 19.26
C LEU A 137 7.92 -0.48 18.65
N GLY A 138 8.62 0.66 18.63
CA GLY A 138 9.93 0.76 18.02
C GLY A 138 10.30 2.19 17.66
N ARG A 139 11.53 2.36 17.16
CA ARG A 139 11.98 3.60 16.55
C ARG A 139 11.89 3.51 15.04
N PHE A 140 11.15 4.44 14.44
CA PHE A 140 10.91 4.51 13.00
C PHE A 140 11.68 5.67 12.39
N PRO A 141 12.39 5.44 11.28
CA PRO A 141 13.09 6.51 10.59
C PRO A 141 12.11 7.50 9.96
N ILE A 142 12.43 8.78 10.01
CA ILE A 142 11.66 9.85 9.37
C ILE A 142 12.20 10.07 7.97
N MET A 143 11.32 10.08 6.97
CA MET A 143 11.69 10.53 5.63
C MET A 143 11.83 12.05 5.61
N LEU A 144 12.93 12.54 5.08
CA LEU A 144 13.18 13.98 4.99
C LEU A 144 12.09 14.66 4.15
N ARG A 145 11.60 15.78 4.68
CA ARG A 145 10.51 16.59 4.11
C ARG A 145 9.12 15.94 4.11
N SER A 146 8.94 14.79 4.80
CA SER A 146 7.61 14.25 5.11
C SER A 146 6.90 15.11 6.16
N ASN A 147 5.63 14.83 6.42
CA ASN A 147 4.83 15.52 7.45
C ASN A 147 5.42 15.40 8.86
N LEU A 148 6.14 14.34 9.16
CA LEU A 148 6.81 14.11 10.45
C LEU A 148 8.20 14.77 10.53
N CYS A 149 8.74 15.25 9.42
CA CYS A 149 10.05 15.87 9.39
C CYS A 149 10.03 17.28 9.97
N ILE A 150 10.97 17.58 10.85
CA ILE A 150 11.11 18.93 11.45
C ILE A 150 11.37 20.02 10.40
N LEU A 151 11.90 19.65 9.23
CA LEU A 151 12.18 20.59 8.12
C LEU A 151 10.96 20.86 7.25
N ASN A 152 9.84 20.18 7.51
CA ASN A 152 8.63 20.38 6.71
C ASN A 152 8.09 21.81 6.88
N GLY A 153 7.71 22.44 5.76
CA GLY A 153 7.19 23.81 5.75
C GLY A 153 8.23 24.93 5.83
N PHE A 154 9.49 24.61 6.09
CA PHE A 154 10.54 25.67 6.13
C PHE A 154 11.02 26.05 4.71
N ASP A 155 11.28 27.35 4.52
CA ASP A 155 11.88 27.87 3.32
C ASP A 155 13.33 27.38 3.11
N LYS A 156 13.81 27.43 1.86
CA LYS A 156 15.16 27.00 1.47
C LYS A 156 16.26 27.69 2.27
N ASN A 157 16.08 28.98 2.58
CA ASN A 157 17.09 29.74 3.34
C ASN A 157 17.12 29.34 4.83
N VAL A 158 15.95 29.09 5.43
CA VAL A 158 15.85 28.62 6.81
C VAL A 158 16.48 27.24 6.95
N ARG A 159 16.20 26.33 6.02
CA ARG A 159 16.83 25.00 6.01
C ARG A 159 18.34 25.07 5.85
N PHE A 160 18.83 26.00 5.04
CA PHE A 160 20.27 26.22 4.90
C PHE A 160 20.93 26.71 6.20
N THR A 161 20.29 27.59 6.95
CA THR A 161 20.79 28.00 8.28
C THR A 161 20.79 26.85 9.30
N MET A 162 19.94 25.84 9.11
CA MET A 162 19.92 24.61 9.90
C MET A 162 20.95 23.57 9.46
N GLY A 163 21.82 23.90 8.50
CA GLY A 163 22.89 23.03 8.01
C GLY A 163 22.51 22.14 6.83
N GLU A 164 21.31 22.30 6.25
CA GLU A 164 20.88 21.51 5.08
C GLU A 164 21.29 22.19 3.76
N CYS A 165 21.48 21.38 2.71
CA CYS A 165 21.74 21.91 1.37
C CYS A 165 20.50 22.62 0.81
N LYS A 166 20.68 23.80 0.19
CA LYS A 166 19.58 24.56 -0.44
C LYS A 166 18.85 23.78 -1.54
N ASN A 167 19.56 22.88 -2.21
CA ASN A 167 19.03 22.09 -3.34
C ASN A 167 18.57 20.69 -2.91
N ASP A 168 18.61 20.39 -1.61
CA ASP A 168 18.11 19.10 -1.12
C ASP A 168 16.58 19.04 -1.25
N LEU A 169 16.13 18.05 -1.99
CA LEU A 169 14.71 17.81 -2.23
C LEU A 169 14.07 16.91 -1.15
N GLY A 170 14.85 16.17 -0.36
CA GLY A 170 14.36 15.19 0.61
C GLY A 170 13.95 13.85 -0.03
N GLY A 171 12.99 13.15 0.56
CA GLY A 171 12.48 11.87 0.06
C GLY A 171 13.38 10.66 0.36
N TYR A 172 14.27 10.77 1.34
CA TYR A 172 15.18 9.73 1.79
C TYR A 172 15.27 9.70 3.33
N PHE A 173 15.93 8.69 3.85
CA PHE A 173 16.13 8.47 5.29
C PHE A 173 17.60 8.69 5.67
N ILE A 174 17.83 9.05 6.94
CA ILE A 174 19.17 9.05 7.55
C ILE A 174 19.18 7.94 8.59
N ILE A 175 19.99 6.90 8.34
CA ILE A 175 20.12 5.71 9.19
C ILE A 175 21.60 5.54 9.53
N ASP A 176 21.93 5.58 10.81
CA ASP A 176 23.32 5.52 11.30
C ASP A 176 24.23 6.53 10.57
N GLY A 177 23.74 7.75 10.41
CA GLY A 177 24.44 8.85 9.74
C GLY A 177 24.51 8.76 8.23
N LYS A 178 24.00 7.69 7.62
CA LYS A 178 24.05 7.45 6.16
C LYS A 178 22.70 7.71 5.53
N GLU A 179 22.72 8.37 4.38
CA GLU A 179 21.52 8.60 3.58
C GLU A 179 21.10 7.32 2.87
N LYS A 180 19.87 6.91 3.06
CA LYS A 180 19.26 5.70 2.52
C LYS A 180 17.97 6.04 1.79
N THR A 181 17.76 5.47 0.62
CA THR A 181 16.50 5.62 -0.12
C THR A 181 15.93 4.26 -0.50
N ILE A 182 14.62 4.22 -0.71
CA ILE A 182 13.95 3.05 -1.26
C ILE A 182 13.95 3.22 -2.77
N ILE A 183 14.50 2.23 -3.48
CA ILE A 183 14.53 2.25 -4.94
C ILE A 183 13.14 1.88 -5.46
N SER A 184 12.56 2.78 -6.26
CA SER A 184 11.27 2.53 -6.91
C SER A 184 11.39 1.40 -7.94
N GLN A 185 10.41 0.50 -7.96
CA GLN A 185 10.30 -0.55 -8.96
C GLN A 185 9.13 -0.28 -9.87
N GLU A 186 9.38 -0.31 -11.18
CA GLU A 186 8.34 -0.23 -12.18
C GLU A 186 7.68 -1.58 -12.37
N LYS A 187 6.36 -1.63 -12.36
CA LYS A 187 5.56 -2.79 -12.76
C LYS A 187 4.35 -2.34 -13.57
N PHE A 188 3.77 -3.26 -14.32
CA PHE A 188 2.50 -2.98 -14.99
C PHE A 188 1.42 -2.65 -13.96
N ALA A 189 0.63 -1.61 -14.24
CA ALA A 189 -0.50 -1.26 -13.40
C ALA A 189 -1.54 -2.39 -13.40
N ASP A 190 -1.97 -2.78 -12.21
CA ASP A 190 -3.02 -3.80 -12.05
C ASP A 190 -4.40 -3.20 -12.37
N ASN A 191 -5.35 -4.05 -12.76
CA ASN A 191 -6.74 -3.65 -13.06
C ASN A 191 -6.91 -2.67 -14.23
N MET A 192 -5.92 -2.58 -15.12
CA MET A 192 -5.98 -1.79 -16.35
C MET A 192 -6.06 -2.69 -17.58
N VAL A 193 -6.72 -2.21 -18.63
CA VAL A 193 -6.83 -2.91 -19.91
C VAL A 193 -5.61 -2.57 -20.76
N TYR A 194 -4.87 -3.59 -21.16
CA TYR A 194 -3.73 -3.49 -22.07
C TYR A 194 -4.10 -4.05 -23.44
N ILE A 195 -3.97 -3.23 -24.47
CA ILE A 195 -4.22 -3.61 -25.85
C ILE A 195 -2.88 -3.87 -26.54
N LYS A 196 -2.75 -5.02 -27.19
CA LYS A 196 -1.55 -5.43 -27.94
C LYS A 196 -1.92 -5.75 -29.37
N ASP A 197 -1.12 -5.23 -30.29
CA ASP A 197 -1.14 -5.58 -31.71
C ASP A 197 -0.08 -6.66 -32.00
N LYS A 198 -0.31 -7.52 -32.99
CA LYS A 198 0.63 -8.55 -33.46
C LYS A 198 1.18 -9.41 -32.33
N VAL A 199 0.28 -10.05 -31.60
CA VAL A 199 0.65 -10.84 -30.40
C VAL A 199 1.54 -12.03 -30.75
N ASN A 200 1.14 -12.84 -31.74
CA ASN A 200 1.90 -13.98 -32.28
C ASN A 200 1.25 -14.47 -33.60
N GLU A 201 1.74 -15.59 -34.13
CA GLU A 201 1.20 -16.19 -35.37
C GLU A 201 -0.25 -16.66 -35.26
N ILE A 202 -0.74 -16.96 -34.05
CA ILE A 202 -2.09 -17.48 -33.80
C ILE A 202 -3.08 -16.33 -33.54
N TYR A 203 -2.63 -15.25 -32.86
CA TYR A 203 -3.48 -14.13 -32.45
C TYR A 203 -2.97 -12.82 -33.02
N SER A 204 -3.82 -12.12 -33.73
CA SER A 204 -3.49 -10.82 -34.33
C SER A 204 -3.51 -9.70 -33.28
N HIS A 205 -4.53 -9.68 -32.43
CA HIS A 205 -4.72 -8.64 -31.40
C HIS A 205 -5.13 -9.27 -30.08
N SER A 206 -4.81 -8.62 -28.98
CA SER A 206 -5.33 -9.00 -27.66
C SER A 206 -5.63 -7.77 -26.80
N ALA A 207 -6.69 -7.88 -26.01
CA ALA A 207 -6.99 -7.01 -24.88
C ALA A 207 -6.87 -7.83 -23.60
N GLU A 208 -6.00 -7.42 -22.69
CA GLU A 208 -5.69 -8.18 -21.47
C GLU A 208 -5.90 -7.31 -20.25
N ILE A 209 -6.49 -7.88 -19.21
CA ILE A 209 -6.60 -7.27 -17.90
C ILE A 209 -6.04 -8.21 -16.85
N ARG A 210 -5.18 -7.69 -15.98
CA ARG A 210 -4.66 -8.38 -14.80
C ARG A 210 -5.49 -7.94 -13.61
N SER A 211 -6.44 -8.78 -13.22
CA SER A 211 -7.34 -8.50 -12.11
C SER A 211 -6.68 -8.85 -10.78
N VAL A 212 -6.56 -7.84 -9.93
CA VAL A 212 -5.97 -7.94 -8.59
C VAL A 212 -6.98 -7.42 -7.59
N SER A 213 -7.24 -8.21 -6.54
CA SER A 213 -8.11 -7.82 -5.44
C SER A 213 -7.35 -6.90 -4.47
N GLU A 214 -8.08 -6.08 -3.71
CA GLU A 214 -7.54 -5.35 -2.55
C GLU A 214 -7.03 -6.32 -1.47
N ASP A 215 -7.64 -7.50 -1.37
CA ASP A 215 -7.22 -8.57 -0.47
C ASP A 215 -6.01 -9.31 -1.06
N ALA A 216 -4.83 -9.10 -0.47
CA ALA A 216 -3.56 -9.70 -0.90
C ALA A 216 -3.53 -11.25 -0.83
N SER A 217 -4.47 -11.88 -0.09
CA SER A 217 -4.58 -13.33 0.00
C SER A 217 -5.18 -13.97 -1.26
N LYS A 218 -5.87 -13.18 -2.09
CA LYS A 218 -6.51 -13.68 -3.30
C LYS A 218 -5.53 -13.76 -4.46
N PRO A 219 -5.55 -14.85 -5.25
CA PRO A 219 -4.65 -15.00 -6.38
C PRO A 219 -4.99 -14.02 -7.50
N ILE A 220 -3.94 -13.50 -8.14
CA ILE A 220 -4.06 -12.65 -9.33
C ILE A 220 -4.66 -13.48 -10.47
N ARG A 221 -5.62 -12.90 -11.21
CA ARG A 221 -6.28 -13.52 -12.36
C ARG A 221 -6.07 -12.66 -13.60
N THR A 222 -5.59 -13.28 -14.67
CA THR A 222 -5.48 -12.61 -15.97
C THR A 222 -6.64 -13.06 -16.86
N PHE A 223 -7.39 -12.11 -17.34
CA PHE A 223 -8.45 -12.29 -18.31
C PHE A 223 -8.03 -11.66 -19.64
N SER A 224 -8.28 -12.33 -20.76
CA SER A 224 -7.93 -11.77 -22.05
C SER A 224 -8.94 -12.11 -23.14
N ILE A 225 -9.21 -11.13 -24.00
CA ILE A 225 -9.98 -11.27 -25.24
C ILE A 225 -8.98 -11.17 -26.38
N ARG A 226 -9.03 -12.11 -27.31
CA ARG A 226 -8.08 -12.21 -28.42
C ARG A 226 -8.78 -12.40 -29.75
N ILE A 227 -8.19 -11.84 -30.79
CA ILE A 227 -8.62 -12.05 -32.17
C ILE A 227 -7.69 -13.10 -32.79
N VAL A 228 -8.28 -14.20 -33.29
CA VAL A 228 -7.53 -15.27 -33.96
C VAL A 228 -7.06 -14.76 -35.32
N ALA A 229 -5.78 -14.90 -35.62
CA ALA A 229 -5.23 -14.53 -36.91
C ALA A 229 -5.85 -15.40 -38.03
N PRO A 230 -6.15 -14.84 -39.20
CA PRO A 230 -6.71 -15.61 -40.29
C PRO A 230 -5.74 -16.69 -40.78
N THR A 231 -6.24 -17.91 -40.90
CA THR A 231 -5.53 -19.07 -41.45
C THR A 231 -6.30 -19.66 -42.61
N GLU A 232 -5.71 -20.59 -43.33
CA GLU A 232 -6.43 -21.30 -44.45
C GLU A 232 -7.73 -21.97 -43.97
N LYS A 233 -7.83 -22.37 -42.69
CA LYS A 233 -9.02 -22.99 -42.10
C LYS A 233 -9.99 -22.02 -41.46
N TYR A 234 -9.49 -20.87 -40.95
CA TYR A 234 -10.29 -19.88 -40.22
C TYR A 234 -9.99 -18.49 -40.78
N THR A 235 -10.88 -18.00 -41.64
CA THR A 235 -10.70 -16.73 -42.36
C THR A 235 -11.41 -15.54 -41.72
N ASN A 236 -12.21 -15.78 -40.66
CA ASN A 236 -13.20 -14.83 -40.14
C ASN A 236 -12.79 -14.09 -38.87
N ASN A 237 -11.50 -13.99 -38.55
CA ASN A 237 -11.01 -13.22 -37.39
C ASN A 237 -11.82 -13.50 -36.11
N GLN A 238 -11.97 -14.76 -35.74
CA GLN A 238 -12.80 -15.18 -34.63
C GLN A 238 -12.30 -14.53 -33.30
N ILE A 239 -13.23 -13.98 -32.53
CA ILE A 239 -12.94 -13.43 -31.21
C ILE A 239 -13.09 -14.53 -30.16
N VAL A 240 -12.05 -14.76 -29.41
CA VAL A 240 -11.99 -15.76 -28.32
C VAL A 240 -11.62 -15.13 -27.00
N VAL A 241 -12.09 -15.73 -25.93
CA VAL A 241 -11.88 -15.27 -24.55
C VAL A 241 -11.12 -16.33 -23.78
N ASN A 242 -10.03 -15.93 -23.14
CA ASN A 242 -9.29 -16.78 -22.19
C ASN A 242 -9.77 -16.48 -20.77
N ILE A 243 -10.43 -17.45 -20.18
CA ILE A 243 -10.95 -17.36 -18.82
C ILE A 243 -10.02 -18.14 -17.87
N PRO A 244 -9.63 -17.58 -16.71
CA PRO A 244 -8.85 -18.32 -15.73
C PRO A 244 -9.49 -19.66 -15.37
N ASN A 245 -8.66 -20.70 -15.23
CA ASN A 245 -9.06 -22.09 -14.96
C ASN A 245 -9.82 -22.82 -16.09
N VAL A 246 -9.98 -22.21 -17.25
CA VAL A 246 -10.54 -22.89 -18.45
C VAL A 246 -9.40 -23.16 -19.42
N ARG A 247 -9.22 -24.44 -19.79
CA ARG A 247 -8.06 -24.89 -20.58
C ARG A 247 -8.04 -24.36 -22.02
N LYS A 248 -9.20 -24.19 -22.63
CA LYS A 248 -9.31 -23.78 -24.04
C LYS A 248 -9.98 -22.41 -24.14
N PRO A 249 -9.53 -21.55 -25.08
CA PRO A 249 -10.23 -20.31 -25.39
C PRO A 249 -11.68 -20.57 -25.79
N ILE A 250 -12.60 -19.75 -25.34
CA ILE A 250 -14.03 -19.87 -25.61
C ILE A 250 -14.44 -18.75 -26.59
N PRO A 251 -15.23 -18.98 -27.61
CA PRO A 251 -15.77 -17.91 -28.46
C PRO A 251 -16.55 -16.87 -27.66
N LEU A 252 -16.36 -15.58 -27.98
CA LEU A 252 -16.93 -14.45 -27.20
C LEU A 252 -18.46 -14.57 -27.05
N PHE A 253 -19.19 -14.93 -28.10
CA PHE A 253 -20.64 -15.05 -28.06
C PHE A 253 -21.14 -16.11 -27.06
N ILE A 254 -20.39 -17.21 -26.90
CA ILE A 254 -20.72 -18.22 -25.89
C ILE A 254 -20.56 -17.69 -24.48
N VAL A 255 -19.48 -16.91 -24.24
CA VAL A 255 -19.24 -16.28 -22.92
C VAL A 255 -20.34 -15.26 -22.60
N MET A 256 -20.71 -14.42 -23.57
CA MET A 256 -21.76 -13.41 -23.38
C MET A 256 -23.12 -14.06 -23.09
N ARG A 257 -23.45 -15.16 -23.76
CA ARG A 257 -24.68 -15.94 -23.46
C ARG A 257 -24.64 -16.57 -22.07
N ALA A 258 -23.49 -17.09 -21.65
CA ALA A 258 -23.31 -17.60 -20.30
C ALA A 258 -23.47 -16.52 -19.23
N LEU A 259 -23.15 -15.27 -19.55
CA LEU A 259 -23.37 -14.10 -18.70
C LEU A 259 -24.81 -13.55 -18.74
N GLY A 260 -25.71 -14.15 -19.55
CA GLY A 260 -27.12 -13.80 -19.60
C GLY A 260 -27.56 -12.95 -20.81
N ILE A 261 -26.64 -12.57 -21.71
CA ILE A 261 -26.96 -11.83 -22.93
C ILE A 261 -27.20 -12.85 -24.04
N ILE A 262 -28.47 -13.14 -24.34
CA ILE A 262 -28.85 -14.26 -25.22
C ILE A 262 -28.89 -13.88 -26.71
N SER A 263 -29.38 -12.68 -27.01
CA SER A 263 -29.59 -12.19 -28.38
C SER A 263 -28.28 -11.74 -29.01
N ASP A 264 -28.01 -12.18 -30.26
CA ASP A 264 -26.83 -11.74 -31.01
C ASP A 264 -26.78 -10.23 -31.21
N LYS A 265 -27.96 -9.61 -31.40
CA LYS A 265 -28.09 -8.15 -31.55
C LYS A 265 -27.60 -7.43 -30.27
N ASP A 266 -27.98 -7.94 -29.12
CA ASP A 266 -27.58 -7.33 -27.83
C ASP A 266 -26.10 -7.55 -27.57
N ILE A 267 -25.55 -8.71 -27.93
CA ILE A 267 -24.11 -8.96 -27.85
C ILE A 267 -23.34 -7.96 -28.71
N ILE A 268 -23.76 -7.75 -29.95
CA ILE A 268 -23.13 -6.79 -30.87
C ILE A 268 -23.22 -5.37 -30.31
N ASN A 269 -24.40 -4.97 -29.81
CA ASN A 269 -24.58 -3.66 -29.19
C ASN A 269 -23.72 -3.41 -27.95
N CYS A 270 -23.35 -4.47 -27.20
CA CYS A 270 -22.41 -4.36 -26.09
C CYS A 270 -20.95 -4.23 -26.53
N CYS A 271 -20.61 -4.62 -27.77
CA CYS A 271 -19.26 -4.59 -28.32
C CYS A 271 -18.96 -3.34 -29.17
N LEU A 272 -19.97 -2.64 -29.63
CA LEU A 272 -19.90 -1.42 -30.44
C LEU A 272 -20.22 -0.17 -29.60
#